data_81f8e2bd3a89970dcc3ad09c61a99a4c
#
_entry.id   81f8e2bd3a89970dcc3ad09c61a99a4c
#
_cell.length_a   1.000
_cell.length_b   1.000
_cell.length_c   1.000
_cell.angle_alpha   90.00
_cell.angle_beta   90.00
_cell.angle_gamma   90.00
#
_symmetry.space_group_name_H-M   'P 1'
#
loop_
_entity.id
_entity.type
_entity.pdbx_description
1 polymer ?
#
loop_
_entity_poly.entity_id
_entity_poly.type
_entity_poly.pdbx_seq_one_letter_code
_entity_poly.pdbx_strand_id
1 'polypeptide(L)'
;VTLTENDYPMATIDDLNALLDTLAHEADRKSVYILQLPAVTYEGGLTMKNFCCDLIGSESGTTFTGTVTVATRGIHPSNITNVRFVGDGTGIGLSASEGAFLHRCTFENWEIGAYGGLGSWVNATGCTFRGNDVGL
;
A
#
# COMPACT_ATOMS: atom_id res chain seq x y z
N VAL A 1 7.39 -7.92 12.94
CA VAL A 1 6.79 -9.22 12.55
C VAL A 1 6.65 -9.24 11.03
N THR A 2 7.28 -10.20 10.39
CA THR A 2 7.19 -10.39 8.94
C THR A 2 6.23 -11.54 8.63
N LEU A 3 5.24 -11.27 7.78
CA LEU A 3 4.24 -12.25 7.37
C LEU A 3 4.30 -12.46 5.86
N THR A 4 4.13 -13.70 5.44
CA THR A 4 4.13 -14.12 4.04
C THR A 4 2.84 -14.87 3.71
N GLU A 5 2.66 -15.24 2.45
CA GLU A 5 1.53 -16.08 2.02
C GLU A 5 1.53 -17.47 2.66
N ASN A 6 2.63 -17.89 3.27
CA ASN A 6 2.71 -19.13 4.05
C ASN A 6 2.05 -19.01 5.43
N ASP A 7 1.93 -17.79 5.94
CA ASP A 7 1.32 -17.51 7.25
C ASP A 7 -0.17 -17.23 7.13
N TYR A 8 -0.57 -16.51 6.09
CA TYR A 8 -1.96 -16.11 5.83
C TYR A 8 -2.24 -16.10 4.33
N PRO A 9 -3.50 -16.33 3.90
CA PRO A 9 -3.85 -16.16 2.49
C PRO A 9 -3.60 -14.72 2.03
N MET A 10 -2.97 -14.56 0.87
CA MET A 10 -2.64 -13.27 0.25
C MET A 10 -2.85 -13.28 -1.27
N ALA A 11 -3.74 -14.12 -1.78
CA ALA A 11 -3.93 -14.28 -3.21
C ALA A 11 -4.84 -13.21 -3.83
N THR A 12 -5.78 -12.67 -3.05
CA THR A 12 -6.78 -11.71 -3.51
C THR A 12 -6.81 -10.47 -2.62
N ILE A 13 -7.45 -9.39 -3.13
CA ILE A 13 -7.64 -8.18 -2.33
C ILE A 13 -8.51 -8.45 -1.09
N ASP A 14 -9.48 -9.33 -1.19
CA ASP A 14 -10.31 -9.73 -0.05
C ASP A 14 -9.47 -10.42 1.03
N ASP A 15 -8.53 -11.27 0.63
CA ASP A 15 -7.58 -11.89 1.55
C ASP A 15 -6.77 -10.83 2.30
N LEU A 16 -6.24 -9.83 1.60
CA LEU A 16 -5.45 -8.77 2.23
C LEU A 16 -6.29 -7.91 3.16
N ASN A 17 -7.50 -7.52 2.75
CA ASN A 17 -8.37 -6.72 3.61
C ASN A 17 -8.77 -7.49 4.86
N ALA A 18 -9.05 -8.80 4.74
CA ALA A 18 -9.35 -9.66 5.89
C ALA A 18 -8.15 -9.79 6.83
N LEU A 19 -6.95 -9.93 6.28
CA LEU A 19 -5.72 -10.00 7.08
C LEU A 19 -5.50 -8.69 7.85
N LEU A 20 -5.66 -7.55 7.19
CA LEU A 20 -5.49 -6.25 7.85
C LEU A 20 -6.53 -6.05 8.96
N ASP A 21 -7.76 -6.50 8.77
CA ASP A 21 -8.78 -6.46 9.82
C ASP A 21 -8.38 -7.32 11.02
N THR A 22 -7.88 -8.53 10.77
CA THR A 22 -7.41 -9.43 11.82
C THR A 22 -6.25 -8.80 12.60
N LEU A 23 -5.26 -8.28 11.90
CA LEU A 23 -4.09 -7.65 12.53
C LEU A 23 -4.48 -6.39 13.30
N ALA A 24 -5.43 -5.60 12.81
CA ALA A 24 -5.88 -4.39 13.48
C ALA A 24 -6.53 -4.68 14.85
N HIS A 25 -7.16 -5.85 15.01
CA HIS A 25 -7.72 -6.27 16.29
C HIS A 25 -6.67 -6.83 17.26
N GLU A 26 -5.60 -7.42 16.73
CA GLU A 26 -4.57 -8.09 17.52
C GLU A 26 -3.35 -7.20 17.80
N ALA A 27 -3.12 -6.20 16.96
CA ALA A 27 -1.91 -5.39 16.98
C ALA A 27 -1.86 -4.49 18.22
N ASP A 28 -0.70 -4.42 18.84
CA ASP A 28 -0.39 -3.36 19.80
C ASP A 28 0.32 -2.20 19.06
N ARG A 29 0.51 -1.08 19.76
CA ARG A 29 1.12 0.12 19.16
C ARG A 29 2.64 0.02 19.01
N LYS A 30 3.24 -1.03 19.54
CA LYS A 30 4.70 -1.24 19.52
C LYS A 30 5.13 -2.19 18.42
N SER A 31 4.22 -2.98 17.87
CA SER A 31 4.53 -3.96 16.84
C SER A 31 4.47 -3.34 15.45
N VAL A 32 5.44 -3.71 14.62
CA VAL A 32 5.46 -3.39 13.20
C VAL A 32 5.21 -4.67 12.43
N TYR A 33 4.19 -4.68 11.58
CA TYR A 33 3.90 -5.81 10.70
C TYR A 33 4.43 -5.50 9.31
N ILE A 34 5.18 -6.44 8.75
CA ILE A 34 5.71 -6.35 7.39
C ILE A 34 5.07 -7.46 6.58
N LEU A 35 4.29 -7.09 5.56
CA LEU A 35 3.66 -8.05 4.67
C LEU A 35 4.51 -8.20 3.41
N GLN A 36 5.06 -9.39 3.21
CA GLN A 36 5.74 -9.76 1.97
C GLN A 36 4.71 -10.32 1.00
N LEU A 37 4.36 -9.54 0.01
CA LEU A 37 3.28 -9.84 -0.92
C LEU A 37 3.75 -10.76 -2.05
N PRO A 38 2.90 -11.72 -2.47
CA PRO A 38 3.20 -12.55 -3.63
C PRO A 38 3.12 -11.76 -4.93
N ALA A 39 3.60 -12.38 -6.02
CA ALA A 39 3.55 -11.81 -7.36
C ALA A 39 2.17 -12.00 -7.98
N VAL A 40 1.20 -11.21 -7.54
CA VAL A 40 -0.19 -11.26 -8.01
C VAL A 40 -0.71 -9.86 -8.30
N THR A 41 -1.80 -9.78 -9.05
CA THR A 41 -2.55 -8.53 -9.27
C THR A 41 -3.75 -8.51 -8.33
N TYR A 42 -3.79 -7.52 -7.47
CA TYR A 42 -4.91 -7.28 -6.56
C TYR A 42 -5.91 -6.34 -7.24
N GLU A 43 -7.12 -6.81 -7.46
CA GLU A 43 -8.20 -6.01 -8.05
C GLU A 43 -9.11 -5.47 -6.96
N GLY A 44 -9.20 -4.14 -6.86
CA GLY A 44 -10.01 -3.46 -5.85
C GLY A 44 -9.18 -2.68 -4.84
N GLY A 45 -9.85 -2.00 -3.93
CA GLY A 45 -9.23 -1.14 -2.94
C GLY A 45 -8.68 -1.86 -1.72
N LEU A 46 -7.56 -1.37 -1.21
CA LEU A 46 -6.98 -1.83 0.05
C LEU A 46 -7.03 -0.68 1.06
N THR A 47 -7.49 -0.94 2.27
CA THR A 47 -7.41 0.04 3.37
C THR A 47 -6.46 -0.47 4.43
N MET A 48 -5.35 0.24 4.59
CA MET A 48 -4.39 -0.04 5.66
C MET A 48 -4.87 0.63 6.95
N LYS A 49 -5.05 -0.19 7.97
CA LYS A 49 -5.70 0.20 9.23
C LYS A 49 -4.75 0.97 10.16
N ASN A 50 -5.25 1.40 11.32
CA ASN A 50 -4.51 2.23 12.26
C ASN A 50 -3.58 1.42 13.18
N PHE A 51 -2.71 0.63 12.57
CA PHE A 51 -1.56 -0.01 13.24
C PHE A 51 -0.36 0.10 12.29
N CYS A 52 0.84 -0.15 12.78
CA CYS A 52 2.05 0.01 11.99
C CYS A 52 2.21 -1.17 11.02
N CYS A 53 2.12 -0.90 9.73
CA CYS A 53 2.16 -1.92 8.69
C CYS A 53 2.93 -1.44 7.47
N ASP A 54 3.87 -2.27 7.00
CA ASP A 54 4.62 -2.05 5.79
C ASP A 54 4.25 -3.11 4.74
N LEU A 55 4.33 -2.74 3.46
CA LEU A 55 4.12 -3.65 2.34
C LEU A 55 5.40 -3.77 1.53
N ILE A 56 5.78 -5.00 1.19
CA ILE A 56 6.89 -5.28 0.29
C ILE A 56 6.37 -6.14 -0.86
N GLY A 57 6.44 -5.61 -2.08
CA GLY A 57 6.05 -6.34 -3.28
C GLY A 57 7.11 -7.35 -3.71
N SER A 58 6.67 -8.36 -4.48
CA SER A 58 7.55 -9.37 -5.05
C SER A 58 8.41 -8.79 -6.17
N GLU A 59 9.64 -9.26 -6.30
CA GLU A 59 10.52 -8.95 -7.43
C GLU A 59 9.88 -9.31 -8.77
N SER A 60 9.00 -10.32 -8.79
CA SER A 60 8.29 -10.74 -10.01
C SER A 60 7.07 -9.87 -10.33
N GLY A 61 6.72 -8.93 -9.48
CA GLY A 61 5.69 -7.92 -9.72
C GLY A 61 4.42 -8.12 -8.91
N THR A 62 4.20 -7.23 -7.94
CA THR A 62 2.94 -7.13 -7.18
C THR A 62 2.22 -5.88 -7.65
N THR A 63 0.96 -6.00 -8.05
CA THR A 63 0.19 -4.91 -8.67
C THR A 63 -1.14 -4.69 -7.96
N PHE A 64 -1.49 -3.43 -7.74
CA PHE A 64 -2.83 -3.02 -7.28
C PHE A 64 -3.52 -2.22 -8.40
N THR A 65 -4.78 -2.56 -8.68
CA THR A 65 -5.59 -1.83 -9.66
C THR A 65 -6.65 -0.94 -9.01
N GLY A 66 -6.85 -1.03 -7.71
CA GLY A 66 -7.69 -0.13 -6.94
C GLY A 66 -6.89 0.79 -6.04
N THR A 67 -7.55 1.74 -5.40
CA THR A 67 -6.90 2.69 -4.51
C THR A 67 -6.39 2.01 -3.24
N VAL A 68 -5.12 2.23 -2.92
CA VAL A 68 -4.57 1.86 -1.62
C VAL A 68 -4.65 3.07 -0.69
N THR A 69 -5.41 2.94 0.40
CA THR A 69 -5.57 3.98 1.40
C THR A 69 -4.69 3.69 2.59
N VAL A 70 -3.81 4.64 2.93
CA VAL A 70 -2.89 4.51 4.06
C VAL A 70 -3.44 5.32 5.23
N ALA A 71 -3.93 4.62 6.24
CA ALA A 71 -4.43 5.20 7.48
C ALA A 71 -3.75 4.59 8.69
N THR A 72 -2.51 4.17 8.50
CA THR A 72 -1.73 3.49 9.54
C THR A 72 -1.26 4.47 10.60
N ARG A 73 -1.27 4.02 11.85
CA ARG A 73 -0.75 4.75 12.99
C ARG A 73 0.11 3.82 13.83
N GLY A 74 1.19 4.31 14.34
CA GLY A 74 2.07 3.51 15.16
C GLY A 74 3.42 4.17 15.37
N ILE A 75 4.46 3.34 15.49
CA ILE A 75 5.81 3.79 15.80
C ILE A 75 6.38 4.64 14.67
N HIS A 76 6.03 4.31 13.42
CA HIS A 76 6.50 5.03 12.25
C HIS A 76 5.45 5.00 11.14
N PRO A 77 5.54 5.89 10.14
CA PRO A 77 4.71 5.84 8.94
C PRO A 77 4.91 4.53 8.17
N SER A 78 3.91 4.15 7.37
CA SER A 78 4.02 2.97 6.54
C SER A 78 5.07 3.13 5.45
N ASN A 79 5.84 2.06 5.24
CA ASN A 79 6.75 1.92 4.11
C ASN A 79 6.13 0.96 3.10
N ILE A 80 6.07 1.39 1.84
CA ILE A 80 5.58 0.58 0.74
C ILE A 80 6.70 0.49 -0.28
N THR A 81 7.17 -0.74 -0.52
CA THR A 81 8.37 -0.99 -1.31
C THR A 81 8.06 -1.90 -2.48
N ASN A 82 8.51 -1.52 -3.68
CA ASN A 82 8.48 -2.35 -4.88
C ASN A 82 7.08 -2.85 -5.25
N VAL A 83 6.11 -1.93 -5.32
CA VAL A 83 4.73 -2.22 -5.68
C VAL A 83 4.33 -1.40 -6.89
N ARG A 84 3.55 -1.97 -7.79
CA ARG A 84 2.99 -1.29 -8.95
C ARG A 84 1.52 -0.95 -8.70
N PHE A 85 1.16 0.26 -9.05
CA PHE A 85 -0.21 0.77 -8.97
C PHE A 85 -0.63 1.14 -10.39
N VAL A 86 -1.57 0.38 -10.95
CA VAL A 86 -2.00 0.56 -12.35
C VAL A 86 -3.50 0.85 -12.39
N GLY A 87 -3.83 2.06 -12.82
CA GLY A 87 -5.21 2.54 -12.90
C GLY A 87 -5.79 2.50 -14.30
N ASP A 88 -6.96 3.10 -14.44
CA ASP A 88 -7.72 3.21 -15.69
C ASP A 88 -7.90 4.65 -16.19
N GLY A 89 -7.15 5.58 -15.65
CA GLY A 89 -7.26 7.01 -15.94
C GLY A 89 -8.12 7.79 -14.96
N THR A 90 -8.76 7.11 -14.01
CA THR A 90 -9.59 7.73 -12.97
C THR A 90 -9.07 7.39 -11.58
N GLY A 91 -9.46 8.16 -10.58
CA GLY A 91 -9.16 7.87 -9.18
C GLY A 91 -7.72 8.12 -8.77
N ILE A 92 -7.40 7.64 -7.58
CA ILE A 92 -6.10 7.85 -6.92
C ILE A 92 -5.44 6.50 -6.70
N GLY A 93 -4.17 6.36 -7.06
CA GLY A 93 -3.43 5.12 -6.84
C GLY A 93 -3.18 4.86 -5.36
N LEU A 94 -2.64 5.85 -4.65
CA LEU A 94 -2.42 5.76 -3.21
C LEU A 94 -2.89 7.06 -2.55
N SER A 95 -3.71 6.93 -1.53
CA SER A 95 -4.21 8.06 -0.74
C SER A 95 -3.78 7.90 0.71
N ALA A 96 -2.95 8.83 1.20
CA ALA A 96 -2.45 8.80 2.57
C ALA A 96 -3.16 9.85 3.42
N SER A 97 -3.83 9.41 4.48
CA SER A 97 -4.35 10.28 5.54
C SER A 97 -3.35 10.43 6.69
N GLU A 98 -2.40 9.52 6.77
CA GLU A 98 -1.21 9.58 7.61
C GLU A 98 0.02 9.50 6.69
N GLY A 99 1.21 9.79 7.19
CA GLY A 99 2.41 9.79 6.38
C GLY A 99 2.75 8.43 5.75
N ALA A 100 3.31 8.44 4.55
CA ALA A 100 3.74 7.24 3.85
C ALA A 100 5.11 7.44 3.18
N PHE A 101 5.96 6.43 3.30
CA PHE A 101 7.22 6.33 2.54
C PHE A 101 7.02 5.34 1.39
N LEU A 102 7.31 5.78 0.17
CA LEU A 102 7.23 4.96 -1.03
C LEU A 102 8.65 4.73 -1.55
N HIS A 103 9.01 3.47 -1.77
CA HIS A 103 10.32 3.08 -2.27
C HIS A 103 10.18 2.21 -3.51
N ARG A 104 10.73 2.67 -4.63
CA ARG A 104 10.75 1.92 -5.89
C ARG A 104 9.36 1.46 -6.34
N CYS A 105 8.34 2.28 -6.12
CA CYS A 105 6.99 2.03 -6.57
C CYS A 105 6.76 2.63 -7.95
N THR A 106 5.79 2.11 -8.68
CA THR A 106 5.37 2.62 -9.99
C THR A 106 3.89 2.97 -9.95
N PHE A 107 3.53 4.15 -10.43
CA PHE A 107 2.15 4.63 -10.52
C PHE A 107 1.84 4.96 -11.96
N GLU A 108 0.90 4.23 -12.56
CA GLU A 108 0.56 4.36 -13.98
C GLU A 108 -0.94 4.55 -14.17
N ASN A 109 -1.32 5.48 -15.05
CA ASN A 109 -2.70 5.67 -15.53
C ASN A 109 -3.72 5.98 -14.44
N TRP A 110 -3.39 6.88 -13.54
CA TRP A 110 -4.30 7.41 -12.53
C TRP A 110 -4.66 8.87 -12.86
N GLU A 111 -5.77 9.35 -12.32
CA GLU A 111 -5.99 10.80 -12.26
C GLU A 111 -4.93 11.42 -11.35
N ILE A 112 -4.74 10.85 -10.14
CA ILE A 112 -3.67 11.22 -9.24
C ILE A 112 -2.92 9.95 -8.84
N GLY A 113 -1.61 9.89 -9.10
CA GLY A 113 -0.81 8.72 -8.75
C GLY A 113 -0.78 8.48 -7.24
N ALA A 114 -0.25 9.45 -6.51
CA ALA A 114 -0.21 9.39 -5.05
C ALA A 114 -0.64 10.72 -4.45
N TYR A 115 -1.39 10.68 -3.36
CA TYR A 115 -1.96 11.86 -2.72
C TYR A 115 -1.76 11.82 -1.21
N GLY A 116 -1.17 12.90 -0.67
CA GLY A 116 -1.12 13.13 0.77
C GLY A 116 -2.20 14.14 1.14
N GLY A 117 -3.14 13.75 2.00
CA GLY A 117 -4.22 14.62 2.46
C GLY A 117 -3.74 15.73 3.39
N LEU A 118 -4.65 16.58 3.81
CA LEU A 118 -4.37 17.70 4.70
C LEU A 118 -3.75 17.19 6.02
N GLY A 119 -2.58 17.76 6.38
CA GLY A 119 -1.84 17.34 7.56
C GLY A 119 -1.06 16.02 7.38
N SER A 120 -1.07 15.48 6.18
CA SER A 120 -0.35 14.27 5.81
C SER A 120 0.75 14.59 4.80
N TRP A 121 1.56 13.56 4.47
CA TRP A 121 2.64 13.69 3.50
C TRP A 121 2.95 12.35 2.85
N VAL A 122 3.53 12.40 1.65
CA VAL A 122 4.04 11.25 0.94
C VAL A 122 5.47 11.54 0.52
N ASN A 123 6.39 10.67 0.87
CA ASN A 123 7.79 10.77 0.50
C ASN A 123 8.15 9.63 -0.43
N ALA A 124 8.50 9.95 -1.68
CA ALA A 124 8.76 8.96 -2.72
C ALA A 124 10.24 8.94 -3.10
N THR A 125 10.86 7.76 -3.03
CA THR A 125 12.27 7.55 -3.39
C THR A 125 12.37 6.45 -4.45
N GLY A 126 13.00 6.76 -5.58
CA GLY A 126 13.17 5.82 -6.67
C GLY A 126 11.87 5.37 -7.33
N CYS A 127 10.81 6.17 -7.20
CA CYS A 127 9.50 5.87 -7.77
C CYS A 127 9.37 6.40 -9.18
N THR A 128 8.47 5.76 -9.95
CA THR A 128 8.14 6.15 -11.33
C THR A 128 6.66 6.52 -11.40
N PHE A 129 6.37 7.68 -11.98
CA PHE A 129 5.01 8.15 -12.22
C PHE A 129 4.81 8.34 -13.70
N ARG A 130 3.86 7.61 -14.31
CA ARG A 130 3.69 7.54 -15.76
C ARG A 130 2.23 7.59 -16.16
N GLY A 131 1.88 8.46 -17.13
CA GLY A 131 0.52 8.53 -17.64
C GLY A 131 -0.54 8.94 -16.64
N ASN A 132 -0.16 9.56 -15.52
CA ASN A 132 -1.09 10.14 -14.57
C ASN A 132 -1.36 11.60 -14.93
N ASP A 133 -2.55 12.11 -14.65
CA ASP A 133 -2.83 13.54 -14.82
C ASP A 133 -2.01 14.35 -13.81
N VAL A 134 -1.93 13.86 -12.56
CA VAL A 134 -1.06 14.39 -11.51
C VAL A 134 -0.27 13.22 -10.92
N GLY A 135 1.07 13.32 -10.88
CA GLY A 135 1.91 12.26 -10.33
C GLY A 135 1.82 12.15 -8.81
N LEU A 136 2.10 13.26 -8.16
CA LEU A 136 2.23 13.27 -6.69
C LEU A 136 1.64 14.54 -6.10
#